data_ac58f85950d2948c43caadd4516a8800
#
_entry.id   ac58f85950d2948c43caadd4516a8800
#
_cell.length_a   1.000
_cell.length_b   1.000
_cell.length_c   1.000
_cell.angle_alpha   90.00
_cell.angle_beta   90.00
_cell.angle_gamma   90.00
#
_symmetry.space_group_name_H-M   'P 1'
#
loop_
_entity.id
_entity.type
_entity.pdbx_description
1 polymer ?
#
loop_
_entity_poly.entity_id
_entity_poly.type
_entity_poly.pdbx_seq_one_letter_code
_entity_poly.pdbx_strand_id
1 'polypeptide(L)'
;MTINVERDFELVTLEITGRLDTTTAPNLESVINELSEDTKEIIFDMSEVEYISSAGIRVLINARKRRTSTQGIMRIEKANDMVCEVFEMTGLSDML
;
A
#
# COMPACT_ATOMS: atom_id res chain seq x y z
N MET A 1 -6.47 7.54 10.03
CA MET A 1 -5.32 6.89 9.40
C MET A 1 -4.15 7.85 9.31
N THR A 2 -2.97 7.37 9.57
CA THR A 2 -1.75 8.14 9.45
C THR A 2 -0.83 7.44 8.45
N ILE A 3 -0.19 8.22 7.57
CA ILE A 3 0.77 7.69 6.61
C ILE A 3 2.09 8.41 6.83
N ASN A 4 3.12 7.64 7.16
CA ASN A 4 4.46 8.16 7.31
C ASN A 4 5.28 7.75 6.09
N VAL A 5 5.88 8.73 5.41
CA VAL A 5 6.61 8.50 4.16
C VAL A 5 8.10 8.59 4.41
N GLU A 6 8.82 7.52 4.11
CA GLU A 6 10.28 7.49 4.18
C GLU A 6 10.83 7.26 2.77
N ARG A 7 11.77 8.10 2.36
CA ARG A 7 12.37 8.04 1.02
C ARG A 7 13.85 7.71 1.12
N ASP A 8 14.29 6.79 0.27
CA ASP A 8 15.70 6.42 0.16
C ASP A 8 16.01 6.13 -1.32
N PHE A 9 16.52 7.13 -2.03
CA PHE A 9 16.76 7.05 -3.47
C PHE A 9 15.45 6.71 -4.22
N GLU A 10 15.43 5.57 -4.90
CA GLU A 10 14.29 5.11 -5.69
C GLU A 10 13.30 4.27 -4.87
N LEU A 11 13.58 4.06 -3.58
CA LEU A 11 12.75 3.28 -2.67
C LEU A 11 11.95 4.20 -1.78
N VAL A 12 10.66 3.94 -1.66
CA VAL A 12 9.77 4.67 -0.76
C VAL A 12 9.06 3.67 0.14
N THR A 13 9.09 3.92 1.44
CA THR A 13 8.35 3.13 2.43
C THR A 13 7.20 3.97 2.96
N LEU A 14 6.00 3.42 2.91
CA LEU A 14 4.78 4.03 3.45
C LEU A 14 4.36 3.22 4.68
N GLU A 15 4.52 3.81 5.85
CA GLU A 15 4.04 3.21 7.09
C GLU A 15 2.61 3.67 7.34
N ILE A 16 1.65 2.74 7.32
CA ILE A 16 0.23 3.04 7.45
C ILE A 16 -0.24 2.63 8.84
N THR A 17 -0.85 3.55 9.55
CA THR A 17 -1.38 3.32 10.90
C THR A 17 -2.87 3.60 10.92
N GLY A 18 -3.65 2.69 11.48
CA GLY A 18 -5.09 2.86 11.70
C GLY A 18 -5.93 2.16 10.65
N ARG A 19 -7.04 2.80 10.26
CA ARG A 19 -8.05 2.19 9.40
C ARG A 19 -7.89 2.66 7.95
N LEU A 20 -7.78 1.73 7.05
CA LEU A 20 -7.78 1.99 5.61
C LEU A 20 -9.18 1.62 5.08
N ASP A 21 -10.08 2.58 5.10
CA ASP A 21 -11.48 2.39 4.75
C ASP A 21 -11.93 3.34 3.64
N THR A 22 -13.23 3.39 3.38
CA THR A 22 -13.79 4.23 2.31
C THR A 22 -13.47 5.71 2.51
N THR A 23 -13.40 6.17 3.76
CA THR A 23 -13.11 7.57 4.09
C THR A 23 -11.63 7.90 3.91
N THR A 24 -10.74 6.98 4.24
CA THR A 24 -9.29 7.23 4.26
C THR A 24 -8.58 6.76 2.99
N ALA A 25 -9.18 5.85 2.21
CA ALA A 25 -8.58 5.35 0.99
C ALA A 25 -8.17 6.46 0.01
N PRO A 26 -8.97 7.53 -0.19
CA PRO A 26 -8.55 8.64 -1.07
C PRO A 26 -7.27 9.33 -0.59
N ASN A 27 -7.01 9.38 0.71
CA ASN A 27 -5.79 9.97 1.25
C ASN A 27 -4.57 9.14 0.86
N LEU A 28 -4.68 7.83 0.95
CA LEU A 28 -3.60 6.94 0.52
C LEU A 28 -3.36 7.06 -0.98
N GLU A 29 -4.43 7.11 -1.77
CA GLU A 29 -4.33 7.29 -3.21
C GLU A 29 -3.59 8.58 -3.55
N SER A 30 -3.91 9.68 -2.87
CA SER A 30 -3.23 10.97 -3.09
C SER A 30 -1.74 10.89 -2.78
N VAL A 31 -1.36 10.24 -1.69
CA VAL A 31 0.04 10.08 -1.34
C VAL A 31 0.78 9.27 -2.41
N ILE A 32 0.19 8.19 -2.88
CA ILE A 32 0.79 7.35 -3.93
C ILE A 32 0.94 8.15 -5.23
N ASN A 33 -0.08 8.94 -5.60
CA ASN A 33 -0.05 9.73 -6.82
C ASN A 33 0.97 10.87 -6.79
N GLU A 34 1.35 11.33 -5.61
CA GLU A 34 2.38 12.36 -5.44
C GLU A 34 3.79 11.82 -5.52
N LEU A 35 3.97 10.49 -5.48
CA LEU A 35 5.30 9.90 -5.58
C LEU A 35 5.87 10.10 -6.96
N SER A 36 7.19 10.36 -7.00
CA SER A 36 7.91 10.56 -8.26
C SER A 36 7.81 9.35 -9.17
N GLU A 37 7.78 9.57 -10.48
CA GLU A 37 7.87 8.48 -11.46
C GLU A 37 9.22 7.77 -11.40
N ASP A 38 10.24 8.41 -10.81
CA ASP A 38 11.54 7.80 -10.57
C ASP A 38 11.50 6.79 -9.41
N THR A 39 10.42 6.76 -8.64
CA THR A 39 10.25 5.77 -7.59
C THR A 39 10.09 4.40 -8.20
N LYS A 40 11.03 3.51 -7.94
CA LYS A 40 11.04 2.16 -8.53
C LYS A 40 10.44 1.11 -7.62
N GLU A 41 10.50 1.32 -6.31
CA GLU A 41 9.95 0.38 -5.36
C GLU A 41 9.15 1.11 -4.28
N ILE A 42 7.94 0.63 -4.01
CA ILE A 42 7.11 1.10 -2.92
C ILE A 42 6.89 -0.06 -1.96
N ILE A 43 7.22 0.17 -0.70
CA ILE A 43 6.98 -0.79 0.37
C ILE A 43 5.89 -0.22 1.26
N PHE A 44 4.86 -1.01 1.52
CA PHE A 44 3.80 -0.66 2.47
C PHE A 44 4.04 -1.43 3.75
N ASP A 45 4.36 -0.73 4.82
CA ASP A 45 4.46 -1.31 6.16
C ASP A 45 3.07 -1.26 6.78
N MET A 46 2.46 -2.42 6.97
CA MET A 46 1.09 -2.56 7.45
C MET A 46 1.00 -3.19 8.85
N SER A 47 2.07 -3.12 9.62
CA SER A 47 2.08 -3.70 10.97
C SER A 47 1.05 -3.04 11.89
N GLU A 48 0.76 -1.78 11.68
CA GLU A 48 -0.16 -0.99 12.52
C GLU A 48 -1.52 -0.71 11.87
N VAL A 49 -1.84 -1.41 10.79
CA VAL A 49 -3.15 -1.30 10.14
C VAL A 49 -4.16 -2.10 10.93
N GLU A 50 -5.27 -1.46 11.29
CA GLU A 50 -6.32 -2.05 12.11
C GLU A 50 -7.48 -2.61 11.30
N TYR A 51 -7.67 -2.13 10.07
CA TYR A 51 -8.78 -2.52 9.23
C TYR A 51 -8.52 -2.12 7.78
N ILE A 52 -8.91 -2.97 6.84
CA ILE A 52 -8.85 -2.67 5.41
C ILE A 52 -10.20 -2.97 4.78
N SER A 53 -10.80 -1.96 4.11
CA SER A 53 -12.03 -2.14 3.36
C SER A 53 -11.74 -2.47 1.89
N SER A 54 -12.81 -2.81 1.15
CA SER A 54 -12.69 -3.03 -0.29
C SER A 54 -12.18 -1.79 -1.03
N ALA A 55 -12.51 -0.58 -0.55
CA ALA A 55 -11.99 0.66 -1.13
C ALA A 55 -10.47 0.75 -0.96
N GLY A 56 -9.95 0.37 0.21
CA GLY A 56 -8.52 0.32 0.45
C GLY A 56 -7.82 -0.70 -0.43
N ILE A 57 -8.39 -1.89 -0.56
CA ILE A 57 -7.85 -2.93 -1.45
C ILE A 57 -7.80 -2.43 -2.90
N ARG A 58 -8.83 -1.70 -3.35
CA ARG A 58 -8.86 -1.16 -4.71
C ARG A 58 -7.71 -0.18 -4.96
N VAL A 59 -7.42 0.68 -4.00
CA VAL A 59 -6.29 1.61 -4.10
C VAL A 59 -4.97 0.85 -4.26
N LEU A 60 -4.78 -0.21 -3.49
CA LEU A 60 -3.56 -1.03 -3.56
C LEU A 60 -3.45 -1.75 -4.91
N ILE A 61 -4.54 -2.30 -5.42
CA ILE A 61 -4.58 -2.97 -6.72
C ILE A 61 -4.20 -1.98 -7.84
N ASN A 62 -4.81 -0.79 -7.82
CA ASN A 62 -4.52 0.23 -8.83
C ASN A 62 -3.07 0.69 -8.75
N ALA A 63 -2.53 0.86 -7.56
CA ALA A 63 -1.14 1.23 -7.37
C ALA A 63 -0.20 0.18 -7.95
N ARG A 64 -0.51 -1.11 -7.72
CA ARG A 64 0.30 -2.21 -8.27
C ARG A 64 0.29 -2.20 -9.79
N LYS A 65 -0.87 -2.00 -10.40
CA LYS A 65 -0.98 -1.94 -11.86
C LYS A 65 -0.13 -0.82 -12.45
N ARG A 66 -0.13 0.35 -11.82
CA ARG A 66 0.66 1.49 -12.27
C ARG A 66 2.16 1.20 -12.14
N ARG A 67 2.59 0.60 -11.04
CA ARG A 67 4.01 0.26 -10.85
C ARG A 67 4.45 -0.79 -11.86
N THR A 68 3.64 -1.79 -12.11
CA THR A 68 3.96 -2.82 -13.10
C THR A 68 4.13 -2.22 -14.50
N SER A 69 3.28 -1.26 -14.88
CA SER A 69 3.36 -0.61 -16.20
C SER A 69 4.63 0.22 -16.36
N THR A 70 5.24 0.69 -15.27
CA THR A 70 6.50 1.43 -15.28
C THR A 70 7.70 0.57 -14.90
N GLN A 71 7.51 -0.75 -14.85
CA GLN A 71 8.53 -1.72 -14.44
C GLN A 71 8.97 -1.54 -12.98
N GLY A 72 8.10 -0.94 -12.16
CA GLY A 72 8.34 -0.78 -10.74
C GLY A 72 7.84 -1.97 -9.94
N ILE A 73 8.18 -1.99 -8.66
CA ILE A 73 7.82 -3.04 -7.71
C ILE A 73 7.01 -2.43 -6.57
N MET A 74 6.03 -3.18 -6.11
CA MET A 74 5.24 -2.82 -4.94
C MET A 74 5.12 -4.04 -4.04
N ARG A 75 5.45 -3.85 -2.76
CA ARG A 75 5.42 -4.95 -1.78
C ARG A 75 4.74 -4.51 -0.50
N ILE A 76 4.16 -5.48 0.20
CA ILE A 76 3.64 -5.31 1.55
C ILE A 76 4.62 -5.97 2.51
N GLU A 77 5.06 -5.26 3.52
CA GLU A 77 5.94 -5.80 4.56
C GLU A 77 5.30 -5.68 5.93
N LYS A 78 5.71 -6.54 6.85
CA LYS A 78 5.25 -6.53 8.23
C LYS A 78 3.74 -6.61 8.35
N ALA A 79 3.10 -7.33 7.42
CA ALA A 79 1.65 -7.51 7.48
C ALA A 79 1.27 -8.27 8.75
N ASN A 80 0.36 -7.69 9.54
CA ASN A 80 -0.16 -8.38 10.72
C ASN A 80 -1.15 -9.48 10.30
N ASP A 81 -1.61 -10.28 11.25
CA ASP A 81 -2.46 -11.44 10.95
C ASP A 81 -3.74 -11.04 10.22
N MET A 82 -4.36 -9.94 10.60
CA MET A 82 -5.58 -9.48 9.95
C MET A 82 -5.32 -9.08 8.50
N VAL A 83 -4.22 -8.38 8.24
CA VAL A 83 -3.84 -7.98 6.88
C VAL A 83 -3.56 -9.22 6.03
N CYS A 84 -2.82 -10.17 6.55
CA CYS A 84 -2.55 -11.43 5.85
C CYS A 84 -3.84 -12.15 5.47
N GLU A 85 -4.78 -12.24 6.41
CA GLU A 85 -6.06 -12.89 6.16
C GLU A 85 -6.85 -12.19 5.07
N VAL A 86 -6.93 -10.85 5.10
CA VAL A 86 -7.63 -10.08 4.07
C VAL A 86 -7.02 -10.31 2.71
N PHE A 87 -5.69 -10.32 2.60
CA PHE A 87 -5.01 -10.52 1.33
C PHE A 87 -5.19 -11.93 0.80
N GLU A 88 -5.21 -12.93 1.68
CA GLU A 88 -5.50 -14.31 1.28
C GLU A 88 -6.93 -14.45 0.76
N MET A 89 -7.90 -13.85 1.46
CA MET A 89 -9.31 -13.93 1.08
C MET A 89 -9.61 -13.22 -0.24
N THR A 90 -8.85 -12.21 -0.58
CA THR A 90 -9.04 -11.43 -1.83
C THR A 90 -8.18 -11.93 -2.98
N GLY A 91 -7.39 -12.97 -2.77
CA GLY A 91 -6.52 -13.52 -3.80
C GLY A 91 -5.28 -12.67 -4.07
N LEU A 92 -4.88 -11.84 -3.12
CA LEU A 92 -3.76 -10.91 -3.26
C LEU A 92 -2.53 -11.30 -2.44
N SER A 93 -2.45 -12.56 -2.00
CA SER A 93 -1.34 -13.00 -1.15
C SER A 93 0.03 -12.89 -1.83
N ASP A 94 0.08 -12.80 -3.14
CA ASP A 94 1.31 -12.56 -3.89
C ASP A 94 1.92 -11.17 -3.66
N MET A 95 1.16 -10.26 -3.05
CA MET A 95 1.67 -8.94 -2.69
C MET A 95 2.41 -8.92 -1.36
N LEU A 96 2.26 -9.96 -0.58
CA LEU A 96 2.87 -10.05 0.76
C LEU A 96 4.36 -10.40 0.72
#